data_de02667f2d5f3e59a757a340490a02e2
#
_entry.id   de02667f2d5f3e59a757a340490a02e2
#
_cell.length_a   1.000
_cell.length_b   1.000
_cell.length_c   1.000
_cell.angle_alpha   90.00
_cell.angle_beta   90.00
_cell.angle_gamma   90.00
#
_symmetry.space_group_name_H-M   'P 1'
#
loop_
_entity.id
_entity.type
_entity.pdbx_description
1 polymer ?
#
loop_
_entity_poly.entity_id
_entity_poly.type
_entity_poly.pdbx_seq_one_letter_code
_entity_poly.pdbx_strand_id
1 'polypeptide(L)'
;VGSDYDKLLVNFEGELSDSGKLDESSSELLWSSALTTFWNTELGLRYDTGEYENQTWLAAGGSGLAPYWFEIDAMFYLTKGGQSEFQISAEYELLLTQRLILQPSIELSAFAKDDLEQGQGKGVSDVVLGARLRYEISRQFAPYIGVEWVKLFGNSADLSISEGDESQQINWGAGLK
;
A
#
# COMPACT_ATOMS: atom_id res chain seq x y z
N VAL A 1 0.78 -19.10 0.05
CA VAL A 1 0.69 -20.57 -0.04
C VAL A 1 -0.72 -20.92 -0.54
N GLY A 2 -0.87 -21.80 -1.54
CA GLY A 2 -2.20 -22.20 -2.03
C GLY A 2 -2.16 -22.94 -3.36
N SER A 3 -3.30 -23.04 -4.01
CA SER A 3 -3.49 -23.59 -5.36
C SER A 3 -3.47 -22.45 -6.41
N ASP A 4 -3.64 -22.81 -7.69
CA ASP A 4 -3.76 -21.82 -8.76
C ASP A 4 -5.02 -20.95 -8.65
N TYR A 5 -6.03 -21.42 -7.91
CA TYR A 5 -7.32 -20.74 -7.75
C TYR A 5 -7.47 -20.05 -6.38
N ASP A 6 -6.87 -20.62 -5.33
CA ASP A 6 -6.99 -20.13 -3.97
C ASP A 6 -5.61 -20.00 -3.35
N LYS A 7 -5.29 -18.80 -2.85
CA LYS A 7 -3.99 -18.46 -2.25
C LYS A 7 -4.19 -17.79 -0.91
N LEU A 8 -3.29 -18.10 0.01
CA LEU A 8 -3.12 -17.33 1.25
C LEU A 8 -1.94 -16.39 1.05
N LEU A 9 -2.21 -15.09 1.14
CA LEU A 9 -1.23 -14.02 1.05
C LEU A 9 -0.93 -13.52 2.46
N VAL A 10 0.32 -13.28 2.74
CA VAL A 10 0.77 -12.66 3.99
C VAL A 10 1.66 -11.49 3.59
N ASN A 11 1.21 -10.28 3.91
CA ASN A 11 1.95 -9.06 3.70
C ASN A 11 2.42 -8.54 5.05
N PHE A 12 3.61 -8.00 5.08
CA PHE A 12 4.16 -7.31 6.23
C PHE A 12 4.83 -6.04 5.74
N GLU A 13 4.45 -4.93 6.33
CA GLU A 13 5.02 -3.62 6.09
C GLU A 13 5.41 -2.99 7.42
N GLY A 14 6.50 -2.26 7.45
CA GLY A 14 6.95 -1.61 8.68
C GLY A 14 7.88 -0.46 8.40
N GLU A 15 7.68 0.62 9.13
CA GLU A 15 8.54 1.80 9.09
C GLU A 15 9.50 1.82 10.27
N LEU A 16 10.75 2.18 9.99
CA LEU A 16 11.80 2.29 10.98
C LEU A 16 12.05 3.77 11.25
N SER A 17 12.00 4.14 12.51
CA SER A 17 12.45 5.46 12.98
C SER A 17 13.94 5.68 12.74
N ASP A 18 14.39 6.92 12.71
CA ASP A 18 15.81 7.33 12.69
C ASP A 18 16.62 6.68 13.81
N SER A 19 15.97 6.27 14.91
CA SER A 19 16.57 5.52 16.02
C SER A 19 16.72 4.04 15.78
N GLY A 20 16.23 3.49 14.65
CA GLY A 20 16.24 2.06 14.30
C GLY A 20 15.20 1.23 15.06
N LYS A 21 14.20 1.85 15.66
CA LYS A 21 13.04 1.17 16.23
C LYS A 21 11.92 1.09 15.19
N LEU A 22 11.12 0.03 15.28
CA LEU A 22 9.91 -0.11 14.49
C LEU A 22 8.86 0.85 15.09
N ASP A 23 8.53 1.92 14.38
CA ASP A 23 7.55 2.89 14.85
C ASP A 23 6.14 2.46 14.48
N GLU A 24 5.95 2.03 13.23
CA GLU A 24 4.67 1.52 12.74
C GLU A 24 4.87 0.22 11.98
N SER A 25 3.92 -0.69 12.10
CA SER A 25 3.91 -1.91 11.29
C SER A 25 2.49 -2.38 11.00
N SER A 26 2.30 -2.85 9.77
CA SER A 26 1.08 -3.48 9.30
C SER A 26 1.34 -4.93 8.93
N SER A 27 0.46 -5.80 9.39
CA SER A 27 0.49 -7.23 9.05
C SER A 27 -0.85 -7.62 8.46
N GLU A 28 -0.85 -8.13 7.26
CA GLU A 28 -2.06 -8.48 6.56
C GLU A 28 -2.08 -9.96 6.18
N LEU A 29 -3.22 -10.59 6.42
CA LEU A 29 -3.51 -11.97 6.05
C LEU A 29 -4.74 -12.00 5.16
N LEU A 30 -4.55 -12.29 3.86
CA LEU A 30 -5.61 -12.34 2.87
C LEU A 30 -5.78 -13.73 2.30
N TRP A 31 -7.02 -14.16 2.14
CA TRP A 31 -7.40 -15.22 1.27
C TRP A 31 -7.80 -14.65 -0.09
N SER A 32 -7.02 -14.99 -1.11
CA SER A 32 -7.23 -14.57 -2.49
C SER A 32 -7.79 -15.73 -3.30
N SER A 33 -8.90 -15.51 -3.97
CA SER A 33 -9.57 -16.50 -4.82
C SER A 33 -9.79 -15.95 -6.23
N ALA A 34 -9.47 -16.77 -7.24
CA ALA A 34 -9.60 -16.38 -8.63
C ALA A 34 -11.09 -16.24 -9.02
N LEU A 35 -11.52 -15.02 -9.34
CA LEU A 35 -12.86 -14.72 -9.85
C LEU A 35 -12.94 -14.92 -11.36
N THR A 36 -11.89 -14.50 -12.08
CA THR A 36 -11.73 -14.70 -13.52
C THR A 36 -10.26 -14.98 -13.83
N THR A 37 -9.92 -15.13 -15.12
CA THR A 37 -8.51 -15.33 -15.54
C THR A 37 -7.59 -14.17 -15.15
N PHE A 38 -8.12 -12.96 -14.98
CA PHE A 38 -7.34 -11.73 -14.74
C PHE A 38 -7.67 -11.04 -13.42
N TRP A 39 -8.70 -11.49 -12.70
CA TRP A 39 -9.16 -10.86 -11.47
C TRP A 39 -9.31 -11.86 -10.35
N ASN A 40 -8.83 -11.48 -9.18
CA ASN A 40 -9.00 -12.19 -7.91
C ASN A 40 -9.89 -11.37 -6.98
N THR A 41 -10.59 -12.06 -6.10
CA THR A 41 -11.23 -11.46 -4.92
C THR A 41 -10.40 -11.77 -3.70
N GLU A 42 -10.32 -10.83 -2.78
CA GLU A 42 -9.49 -10.91 -1.59
C GLU A 42 -10.31 -10.60 -0.34
N LEU A 43 -10.14 -11.45 0.68
CA LEU A 43 -10.82 -11.32 1.97
C LEU A 43 -9.84 -11.65 3.08
N GLY A 44 -9.80 -10.86 4.14
CA GLY A 44 -8.89 -11.13 5.23
C GLY A 44 -8.93 -10.17 6.38
N LEU A 45 -7.82 -10.08 7.06
CA LEU A 45 -7.59 -9.24 8.24
C LEU A 45 -6.28 -8.49 8.08
N ARG A 46 -6.29 -7.20 8.43
CA ARG A 46 -5.10 -6.38 8.62
C ARG A 46 -5.00 -6.01 10.09
N TYR A 47 -3.81 -6.06 10.62
CA TYR A 47 -3.48 -5.69 11.98
C TYR A 47 -2.36 -4.66 11.97
N ASP A 48 -2.70 -3.45 12.41
CA ASP A 48 -1.78 -2.33 12.48
C ASP A 48 -1.32 -2.15 13.92
N THR A 49 -0.02 -1.93 14.09
CA THR A 49 0.61 -1.58 15.35
C THR A 49 1.43 -0.32 15.17
N GLY A 50 1.34 0.62 16.08
CA GLY A 50 2.06 1.88 16.02
C GLY A 50 2.12 2.58 17.35
N GLU A 51 2.48 3.84 17.33
CA GLU A 51 2.59 4.69 18.50
C GLU A 51 1.23 4.92 19.19
N TYR A 52 0.15 4.78 18.43
CA TYR A 52 -1.25 4.86 18.86
C TYR A 52 -1.84 3.48 19.13
N GLU A 53 -3.16 3.37 19.29
CA GLU A 53 -3.82 2.09 19.56
C GLU A 53 -3.66 1.10 18.40
N ASN A 54 -3.37 -0.17 18.76
CA ASN A 54 -3.36 -1.26 17.81
C ASN A 54 -4.75 -1.46 17.20
N GLN A 55 -4.84 -1.52 15.88
CA GLN A 55 -6.12 -1.69 15.19
C GLN A 55 -6.19 -2.99 14.41
N THR A 56 -7.40 -3.58 14.40
CA THR A 56 -7.69 -4.73 13.55
C THR A 56 -8.77 -4.36 12.56
N TRP A 57 -8.48 -4.59 11.29
CA TRP A 57 -9.35 -4.30 10.18
C TRP A 57 -9.83 -5.59 9.51
N LEU A 58 -11.10 -5.64 9.15
CA LEU A 58 -11.61 -6.60 8.19
C LEU A 58 -11.29 -6.05 6.79
N ALA A 59 -10.63 -6.85 5.98
CA ALA A 59 -10.22 -6.49 4.64
C ALA A 59 -11.06 -7.22 3.59
N ALA A 60 -11.54 -6.51 2.59
CA ALA A 60 -12.27 -7.07 1.45
C ALA A 60 -11.95 -6.28 0.19
N GLY A 61 -11.62 -6.98 -0.90
CA GLY A 61 -11.27 -6.30 -2.12
C GLY A 61 -11.01 -7.22 -3.29
N GLY A 62 -10.19 -6.76 -4.19
CA GLY A 62 -9.77 -7.53 -5.34
C GLY A 62 -8.60 -6.92 -6.07
N SER A 63 -7.83 -7.81 -6.66
CA SER A 63 -6.65 -7.48 -7.45
C SER A 63 -6.73 -8.08 -8.86
N GLY A 64 -6.07 -7.47 -9.80
CA GLY A 64 -6.04 -8.05 -11.13
C GLY A 64 -5.35 -7.20 -12.19
N LEU A 65 -5.31 -7.76 -13.38
CA LEU A 65 -4.74 -7.16 -14.58
C LEU A 65 -5.82 -6.48 -15.42
N ALA A 66 -5.74 -5.16 -15.50
CA ALA A 66 -6.55 -4.35 -16.40
C ALA A 66 -5.97 -4.37 -17.83
N PRO A 67 -6.71 -3.87 -18.84
CA PRO A 67 -6.19 -3.68 -20.19
C PRO A 67 -4.85 -2.92 -20.18
N TYR A 68 -3.97 -3.28 -21.12
CA TYR A 68 -2.60 -2.77 -21.20
C TYR A 68 -1.67 -3.18 -20.07
N TRP A 69 -1.98 -4.25 -19.34
CA TRP A 69 -1.13 -4.85 -18.29
C TRP A 69 -0.93 -3.97 -17.05
N PHE A 70 -1.89 -3.10 -16.74
CA PHE A 70 -1.92 -2.43 -15.45
C PHE A 70 -2.34 -3.43 -14.36
N GLU A 71 -1.51 -3.57 -13.34
CA GLU A 71 -1.88 -4.26 -12.11
C GLU A 71 -2.70 -3.28 -11.26
N ILE A 72 -3.92 -3.65 -10.93
CA ILE A 72 -4.83 -2.86 -10.10
C ILE A 72 -5.16 -3.65 -8.86
N ASP A 73 -5.05 -3.01 -7.72
CA ASP A 73 -5.52 -3.51 -6.45
C ASP A 73 -6.51 -2.51 -5.85
N ALA A 74 -7.63 -2.99 -5.31
CA ALA A 74 -8.63 -2.15 -4.68
C ALA A 74 -9.15 -2.86 -3.42
N MET A 75 -8.88 -2.25 -2.26
CA MET A 75 -9.19 -2.80 -0.96
C MET A 75 -10.11 -1.88 -0.17
N PHE A 76 -10.99 -2.47 0.58
CA PHE A 76 -11.84 -1.83 1.55
C PHE A 76 -11.57 -2.43 2.93
N TYR A 77 -11.31 -1.58 3.90
CA TYR A 77 -11.03 -1.95 5.27
C TYR A 77 -12.09 -1.41 6.22
N LEU A 78 -12.44 -2.20 7.22
CA LEU A 78 -13.45 -1.83 8.22
C LEU A 78 -13.03 -2.28 9.63
N THR A 79 -13.03 -1.37 10.60
CA THR A 79 -12.79 -1.70 12.01
C THR A 79 -14.09 -1.94 12.76
N LYS A 80 -13.98 -2.55 13.94
CA LYS A 80 -15.10 -2.66 14.89
C LYS A 80 -15.63 -1.30 15.37
N GLY A 81 -14.80 -0.27 15.37
CA GLY A 81 -15.17 1.12 15.66
C GLY A 81 -16.01 1.81 14.58
N GLY A 82 -16.20 1.14 13.45
CA GLY A 82 -16.94 1.68 12.30
C GLY A 82 -16.13 2.71 11.51
N GLN A 83 -14.82 2.76 11.70
CA GLN A 83 -13.92 3.40 10.76
C GLN A 83 -13.81 2.55 9.51
N SER A 84 -13.71 3.19 8.38
CA SER A 84 -13.52 2.50 7.11
C SER A 84 -12.57 3.29 6.21
N GLU A 85 -11.72 2.53 5.54
CA GLU A 85 -10.73 2.98 4.60
C GLU A 85 -10.98 2.31 3.24
N PHE A 86 -10.83 3.08 2.18
CA PHE A 86 -10.78 2.57 0.81
C PHE A 86 -9.42 2.92 0.23
N GLN A 87 -8.73 1.91 -0.25
CA GLN A 87 -7.42 2.03 -0.88
C GLN A 87 -7.51 1.49 -2.30
N ILE A 88 -6.95 2.20 -3.26
CA ILE A 88 -6.80 1.74 -4.62
C ILE A 88 -5.39 2.06 -5.11
N SER A 89 -4.76 1.07 -5.69
CA SER A 89 -3.44 1.22 -6.31
C SER A 89 -3.44 0.75 -7.75
N ALA A 90 -2.56 1.32 -8.54
CA ALA A 90 -2.28 0.87 -9.89
C ALA A 90 -0.77 0.91 -10.14
N GLU A 91 -0.24 -0.17 -10.65
CA GLU A 91 1.17 -0.33 -11.01
C GLU A 91 1.31 -0.79 -12.46
N TYR A 92 2.41 -0.42 -13.11
CA TYR A 92 2.72 -0.85 -14.45
C TYR A 92 4.20 -1.23 -14.58
N GLU A 93 4.50 -2.36 -15.23
CA GLU A 93 5.87 -2.76 -15.50
C GLU A 93 6.32 -2.33 -16.91
N LEU A 94 7.21 -1.34 -16.98
CA LEU A 94 7.84 -0.88 -18.21
C LEU A 94 9.20 -1.54 -18.39
N LEU A 95 9.32 -2.47 -19.34
CA LEU A 95 10.59 -3.07 -19.70
C LEU A 95 11.40 -2.08 -20.55
N LEU A 96 12.29 -1.30 -19.91
CA LEU A 96 13.21 -0.40 -20.63
C LEU A 96 14.25 -1.20 -21.41
N THR A 97 14.68 -2.35 -20.84
CA THR A 97 15.49 -3.36 -21.48
C THR A 97 15.02 -4.75 -21.02
N GLN A 98 15.65 -5.81 -21.50
CA GLN A 98 15.33 -7.18 -21.02
C GLN A 98 15.62 -7.41 -19.52
N ARG A 99 16.35 -6.51 -18.86
CA ARG A 99 16.77 -6.61 -17.46
C ARG A 99 16.45 -5.37 -16.63
N LEU A 100 16.23 -4.25 -17.26
CA LEU A 100 15.94 -2.99 -16.58
C LEU A 100 14.45 -2.70 -16.72
N ILE A 101 13.76 -2.68 -15.58
CA ILE A 101 12.33 -2.53 -15.49
C ILE A 101 12.04 -1.29 -14.65
N LEU A 102 11.24 -0.39 -15.20
CA LEU A 102 10.70 0.77 -14.49
C LEU A 102 9.26 0.44 -14.09
N GLN A 103 8.94 0.60 -12.82
CA GLN A 103 7.62 0.35 -12.24
C GLN A 103 7.06 1.68 -11.70
N PRO A 104 6.33 2.48 -12.49
CA PRO A 104 5.52 3.55 -11.96
C PRO A 104 4.31 2.99 -11.22
N SER A 105 3.97 3.62 -10.11
CA SER A 105 2.81 3.29 -9.29
C SER A 105 2.05 4.54 -8.85
N ILE A 106 0.77 4.38 -8.63
CA ILE A 106 -0.09 5.36 -7.98
C ILE A 106 -0.94 4.64 -6.95
N GLU A 107 -1.06 5.24 -5.78
CA GLU A 107 -1.93 4.78 -4.72
C GLU A 107 -2.76 5.95 -4.20
N LEU A 108 -4.01 5.67 -3.84
CA LEU A 108 -4.95 6.63 -3.29
C LEU A 108 -5.67 5.99 -2.13
N SER A 109 -5.67 6.68 -0.98
CA SER A 109 -6.38 6.27 0.22
C SER A 109 -7.48 7.26 0.57
N ALA A 110 -8.59 6.76 1.04
CA ALA A 110 -9.73 7.57 1.47
C ALA A 110 -10.39 6.97 2.71
N PHE A 111 -10.69 7.82 3.71
CA PHE A 111 -11.33 7.44 4.95
C PHE A 111 -12.76 7.98 5.03
N ALA A 112 -13.67 7.20 5.60
CA ALA A 112 -15.06 7.62 5.74
C ALA A 112 -15.29 8.55 6.95
N LYS A 113 -14.40 8.51 7.95
CA LYS A 113 -14.47 9.32 9.18
C LYS A 113 -13.10 9.90 9.50
N ASP A 114 -13.11 11.04 10.21
CA ASP A 114 -11.90 11.58 10.80
C ASP A 114 -11.41 10.68 11.95
N ASP A 115 -10.12 10.39 11.98
CA ASP A 115 -9.41 9.80 13.11
C ASP A 115 -8.29 10.75 13.52
N LEU A 116 -8.59 11.59 14.50
CA LEU A 116 -7.67 12.60 14.99
C LEU A 116 -6.45 11.98 15.70
N GLU A 117 -6.61 10.78 16.26
CA GLU A 117 -5.53 10.08 16.96
C GLU A 117 -4.51 9.52 15.98
N GLN A 118 -4.93 9.16 14.78
CA GLN A 118 -4.06 8.64 13.73
C GLN A 118 -3.73 9.67 12.63
N GLY A 119 -4.11 10.92 12.80
CA GLY A 119 -3.88 11.97 11.81
C GLY A 119 -4.64 11.77 10.48
N GLN A 120 -5.67 10.91 10.49
CA GLN A 120 -6.43 10.56 9.29
C GLN A 120 -7.69 11.43 9.16
N GLY A 121 -7.77 12.18 8.09
CA GLY A 121 -8.93 13.02 7.79
C GLY A 121 -9.94 12.33 6.89
N LYS A 122 -11.21 12.63 7.09
CA LYS A 122 -12.31 12.16 6.25
C LYS A 122 -12.16 12.62 4.81
N GLY A 123 -12.42 11.73 3.87
CA GLY A 123 -12.34 11.95 2.42
C GLY A 123 -11.09 11.33 1.84
N VAL A 124 -10.59 11.88 0.74
CA VAL A 124 -9.27 11.50 0.21
C VAL A 124 -8.22 11.99 1.19
N SER A 125 -7.48 11.03 1.76
CA SER A 125 -6.45 11.29 2.77
C SER A 125 -5.11 11.60 2.12
N ASP A 126 -4.69 10.71 1.22
CA ASP A 126 -3.39 10.80 0.57
C ASP A 126 -3.39 10.27 -0.85
N VAL A 127 -2.40 10.71 -1.59
CA VAL A 127 -2.02 10.16 -2.88
C VAL A 127 -0.52 9.91 -2.86
N VAL A 128 -0.12 8.70 -3.21
CA VAL A 128 1.28 8.30 -3.36
C VAL A 128 1.57 8.08 -4.83
N LEU A 129 2.59 8.75 -5.34
CA LEU A 129 3.14 8.50 -6.67
C LEU A 129 4.52 7.88 -6.53
N GLY A 130 4.66 6.64 -6.98
CA GLY A 130 5.88 5.87 -6.91
C GLY A 130 6.55 5.68 -8.26
N ALA A 131 7.86 5.53 -8.24
CA ALA A 131 8.63 5.04 -9.37
C ALA A 131 9.78 4.18 -8.86
N ARG A 132 9.78 2.91 -9.22
CA ARG A 132 10.83 1.94 -8.85
C ARG A 132 11.59 1.50 -10.08
N LEU A 133 12.90 1.59 -10.05
CA LEU A 133 13.79 1.09 -11.09
C LEU A 133 14.48 -0.17 -10.60
N ARG A 134 14.16 -1.30 -11.22
CA ARG A 134 14.65 -2.63 -10.87
C ARG A 134 15.57 -3.16 -11.96
N TYR A 135 16.71 -3.73 -11.57
CA TYR A 135 17.63 -4.37 -12.49
C TYR A 135 17.73 -5.88 -12.20
N GLU A 136 17.21 -6.70 -13.11
CA GLU A 136 17.24 -8.16 -12.98
C GLU A 136 18.61 -8.73 -13.37
N ILE A 137 19.44 -9.01 -12.38
CA ILE A 137 20.69 -9.74 -12.57
C ILE A 137 20.38 -11.22 -12.80
N SER A 138 19.45 -11.77 -12.01
CA SER A 138 18.85 -13.08 -12.18
C SER A 138 17.37 -13.03 -11.72
N ARG A 139 16.60 -14.08 -11.99
CA ARG A 139 15.19 -14.17 -11.51
C ARG A 139 15.05 -14.14 -9.99
N GLN A 140 16.12 -14.45 -9.26
CA GLN A 140 16.15 -14.54 -7.80
C GLN A 140 16.92 -13.40 -7.15
N PHE A 141 17.49 -12.51 -7.95
CA PHE A 141 18.31 -11.41 -7.46
C PHE A 141 18.15 -10.19 -8.36
N ALA A 142 17.37 -9.24 -7.89
CA ALA A 142 17.04 -8.03 -8.60
C ALA A 142 17.10 -6.81 -7.66
N PRO A 143 18.24 -6.09 -7.59
CA PRO A 143 18.32 -4.85 -6.85
C PRO A 143 17.41 -3.78 -7.47
N TYR A 144 16.84 -2.95 -6.61
CA TYR A 144 16.03 -1.81 -7.03
C TYR A 144 16.32 -0.56 -6.21
N ILE A 145 16.05 0.57 -6.84
CA ILE A 145 15.96 1.88 -6.21
C ILE A 145 14.57 2.44 -6.52
N GLY A 146 14.01 3.17 -5.59
CA GLY A 146 12.69 3.77 -5.74
C GLY A 146 12.62 5.17 -5.15
N VAL A 147 11.67 5.94 -5.64
CA VAL A 147 11.26 7.22 -5.11
C VAL A 147 9.74 7.23 -5.01
N GLU A 148 9.24 7.76 -3.92
CA GLU A 148 7.82 7.94 -3.67
C GLU A 148 7.56 9.38 -3.26
N TRP A 149 6.57 9.98 -3.88
CA TRP A 149 6.05 11.29 -3.51
C TRP A 149 4.68 11.09 -2.89
N VAL A 150 4.58 11.42 -1.62
CA VAL A 150 3.36 11.36 -0.83
C VAL A 150 2.79 12.74 -0.71
N LYS A 151 1.50 12.89 -0.91
CA LYS A 151 0.77 14.13 -0.68
C LYS A 151 -0.52 13.88 0.06
N LEU A 152 -0.65 14.54 1.21
CA LEU A 152 -1.86 14.56 2.02
C LEU A 152 -2.87 15.57 1.49
N PHE A 153 -4.16 15.27 1.65
CA PHE A 153 -5.26 16.10 1.21
C PHE A 153 -6.29 16.31 2.32
N GLY A 154 -7.12 17.35 2.16
CA GLY A 154 -8.25 17.62 3.04
C GLY A 154 -7.85 17.73 4.50
N ASN A 155 -8.64 17.12 5.37
CA ASN A 155 -8.42 17.16 6.82
C ASN A 155 -7.10 16.48 7.26
N SER A 156 -6.61 15.48 6.53
CA SER A 156 -5.30 14.85 6.80
C SER A 156 -4.16 15.84 6.61
N ALA A 157 -4.21 16.67 5.57
CA ALA A 157 -3.21 17.72 5.37
C ALA A 157 -3.28 18.81 6.46
N ASP A 158 -4.48 19.18 6.88
CA ASP A 158 -4.68 20.19 7.93
C ASP A 158 -4.17 19.68 9.29
N LEU A 159 -4.39 18.40 9.61
CA LEU A 159 -3.87 17.75 10.81
C LEU A 159 -2.35 17.71 10.80
N SER A 160 -1.72 17.21 9.76
CA SER A 160 -0.26 17.15 9.60
C SER A 160 0.38 18.54 9.79
N ILE A 161 -0.16 19.57 9.13
CA ILE A 161 0.33 20.95 9.28
C ILE A 161 0.16 21.45 10.73
N SER A 162 -0.92 21.08 11.43
CA SER A 162 -1.16 21.51 12.82
C SER A 162 -0.18 20.86 13.80
N GLU A 163 0.37 19.70 13.48
CA GLU A 163 1.41 19.00 14.25
C GLU A 163 2.83 19.48 13.89
N GLY A 164 2.95 20.30 12.85
CA GLY A 164 4.22 20.90 12.43
C GLY A 164 4.92 20.12 11.32
N ASP A 165 4.23 19.14 10.73
CA ASP A 165 4.73 18.31 9.64
C ASP A 165 4.36 18.90 8.27
N GLU A 166 5.04 18.43 7.23
CA GLU A 166 4.76 18.84 5.85
C GLU A 166 3.64 17.99 5.26
N SER A 167 2.68 18.63 4.56
CA SER A 167 1.61 17.94 3.84
C SER A 167 2.08 17.19 2.57
N GLN A 168 3.36 17.20 2.28
CA GLN A 168 3.98 16.47 1.19
C GLN A 168 5.38 16.02 1.57
N GLN A 169 5.76 14.83 1.12
CA GLN A 169 7.04 14.21 1.44
C GLN A 169 7.58 13.44 0.23
N ILE A 170 8.91 13.38 0.11
CA ILE A 170 9.58 12.53 -0.88
C ILE A 170 10.42 11.51 -0.13
N ASN A 171 10.11 10.23 -0.35
CA ASN A 171 10.81 9.11 0.25
C ASN A 171 11.67 8.41 -0.81
N TRP A 172 12.85 7.95 -0.40
CA TRP A 172 13.76 7.18 -1.23
C TRP A 172 13.95 5.82 -0.62
N GLY A 173 13.91 4.80 -1.44
CA GLY A 173 14.10 3.43 -1.01
C GLY A 173 15.06 2.68 -1.92
N ALA A 174 15.73 1.68 -1.36
CA ALA A 174 16.54 0.72 -2.09
C ALA A 174 16.40 -0.65 -1.46
N GLY A 175 16.42 -1.70 -2.28
CA GLY A 175 16.26 -3.06 -1.78
C GLY A 175 16.62 -4.12 -2.81
N LEU A 176 16.29 -5.36 -2.44
CA LEU A 176 16.50 -6.55 -3.25
C LEU A 176 15.19 -7.32 -3.36
N LYS A 177 14.90 -7.84 -4.55
CA LYS A 177 13.77 -8.74 -4.81
C LYS A 177 14.29 -10.12 -5.18
#